data_aaf0a660111c6fb55a42d8db2b9346b2
#
_entry.id   aaf0a660111c6fb55a42d8db2b9346b2
#
_cell.length_a   1.000
_cell.length_b   1.000
_cell.length_c   1.000
_cell.angle_alpha   90.00
_cell.angle_beta   90.00
_cell.angle_gamma   90.00
#
_symmetry.space_group_name_H-M   'P 1'
#
loop_
_entity.id
_entity.type
_entity.pdbx_description
1 polymer ?
#
loop_
_entity_poly.entity_id
_entity_poly.type
_entity_poly.pdbx_seq_one_letter_code
_entity_poly.pdbx_strand_id
1 'polypeptide(L)'
;IEIKTALVRDPELMEQTDVVFTNNINDIVHDPEIELVVEVMGGITTAYEYVRACLLAKKSVVTANKNLIAVHGVELTTLAKLEDVYLYYEASVGGGIPVLRPMVQHFETNEVESIVGIVNGTTNFILSSMEKEGLSYEAALKIAQEKGFAEADPTSDVEGHDAAYKLMILTRLAYGVNVTFEEVVKTGISGVTTAHMKMASENGYAIKLLAKALSDGEKVSLEVAPTFVPANHLLAQVHYENNAISVTGNAVDEVLFYGKGAGSLPTATSVLADVVEVLRRKVNGSAVETFGRVDSPLVEFSPEAATSSYFVYGKGNLEEAPFNGEIVSNSQGEFGVRYTALTVSELAKVKEAFAHLNEVAIYPILEEA
;
A
#
# COMPACT_ATOMS: atom_id res chain seq x y z
N ILE A 1 24.91 -4.82 19.17
CA ILE A 1 23.72 -5.65 18.87
C ILE A 1 24.21 -7.07 18.67
N GLU A 2 23.60 -7.99 19.39
CA GLU A 2 23.84 -9.44 19.28
C GLU A 2 22.52 -10.13 18.97
N ILE A 3 22.51 -11.08 18.05
CA ILE A 3 21.36 -11.95 17.80
C ILE A 3 21.53 -13.16 18.70
N LYS A 4 20.76 -13.22 19.78
CA LYS A 4 20.88 -14.29 20.79
C LYS A 4 20.10 -15.53 20.39
N THR A 5 18.86 -15.38 19.95
CA THR A 5 17.94 -16.48 19.69
C THR A 5 17.13 -16.22 18.44
N ALA A 6 16.92 -17.25 17.62
CA ALA A 6 16.04 -17.21 16.46
C ALA A 6 14.97 -18.31 16.57
N LEU A 7 13.70 -17.87 16.50
CA LEU A 7 12.55 -18.78 16.44
C LEU A 7 12.37 -19.28 15.00
N VAL A 8 12.42 -20.57 14.81
CA VAL A 8 12.28 -21.25 13.51
C VAL A 8 11.37 -22.46 13.63
N ARG A 9 10.82 -22.94 12.51
CA ARG A 9 9.96 -24.16 12.53
C ARG A 9 10.75 -25.40 12.90
N ASP A 10 11.90 -25.58 12.26
CA ASP A 10 12.75 -26.78 12.34
C ASP A 10 14.17 -26.37 12.74
N PRO A 11 14.46 -26.20 14.05
CA PRO A 11 15.79 -25.80 14.54
C PRO A 11 16.92 -26.76 14.13
N GLU A 12 16.60 -28.06 13.98
CA GLU A 12 17.55 -29.09 13.62
C GLU A 12 18.09 -28.97 12.17
N LEU A 13 17.36 -28.22 11.30
CA LEU A 13 17.77 -27.98 9.92
C LEU A 13 18.68 -26.76 9.77
N MET A 14 18.92 -26.01 10.84
CA MET A 14 19.74 -24.81 10.81
C MET A 14 21.23 -25.17 10.95
N GLU A 15 22.06 -24.44 10.18
CA GLU A 15 23.50 -24.54 10.32
C GLU A 15 23.95 -24.09 11.72
N GLN A 16 25.01 -24.71 12.26
CA GLN A 16 25.60 -24.32 13.54
C GLN A 16 26.18 -22.90 13.45
N THR A 17 25.66 -22.01 14.27
CA THR A 17 26.10 -20.62 14.44
C THR A 17 26.16 -20.30 15.92
N ASP A 18 26.58 -19.09 16.27
CA ASP A 18 26.52 -18.61 17.67
C ASP A 18 25.07 -18.27 18.10
N VAL A 19 24.11 -18.27 17.18
CA VAL A 19 22.69 -18.03 17.45
C VAL A 19 22.01 -19.30 17.92
N VAL A 20 21.25 -19.22 19.01
CA VAL A 20 20.42 -20.33 19.50
C VAL A 20 19.15 -20.42 18.68
N PHE A 21 18.91 -21.59 18.05
CA PHE A 21 17.66 -21.84 17.33
C PHE A 21 16.65 -22.57 18.22
N THR A 22 15.41 -22.12 18.22
CA THR A 22 14.31 -22.73 18.97
C THR A 22 13.00 -22.71 18.16
N ASN A 23 12.10 -23.62 18.45
CA ASN A 23 10.71 -23.58 17.96
C ASN A 23 9.70 -23.22 19.07
N ASN A 24 10.18 -22.85 20.25
CA ASN A 24 9.37 -22.48 21.39
C ASN A 24 9.50 -20.97 21.69
N ILE A 25 8.41 -20.22 21.49
CA ILE A 25 8.38 -18.77 21.75
C ILE A 25 8.73 -18.42 23.22
N ASN A 26 8.46 -19.32 24.17
CA ASN A 26 8.75 -19.09 25.57
C ASN A 26 10.25 -18.93 25.86
N ASP A 27 11.12 -19.51 25.06
CA ASP A 27 12.57 -19.34 25.19
C ASP A 27 13.02 -17.90 24.89
N ILE A 28 12.20 -17.17 24.11
CA ILE A 28 12.40 -15.74 23.83
C ILE A 28 11.68 -14.89 24.89
N VAL A 29 10.42 -15.17 25.14
CA VAL A 29 9.56 -14.37 26.01
C VAL A 29 10.11 -14.31 27.44
N HIS A 30 10.60 -15.44 27.97
CA HIS A 30 11.08 -15.53 29.34
C HIS A 30 12.58 -15.24 29.51
N ASP A 31 13.33 -15.04 28.44
CA ASP A 31 14.75 -14.70 28.54
C ASP A 31 14.92 -13.20 28.88
N PRO A 32 15.46 -12.86 30.08
CA PRO A 32 15.61 -11.47 30.49
C PRO A 32 16.68 -10.69 29.73
N GLU A 33 17.58 -11.39 29.01
CA GLU A 33 18.64 -10.75 28.22
C GLU A 33 18.17 -10.33 26.81
N ILE A 34 17.00 -10.82 26.37
CA ILE A 34 16.38 -10.39 25.11
C ILE A 34 15.51 -9.16 25.36
N GLU A 35 15.93 -8.01 24.86
CA GLU A 35 15.22 -6.74 25.04
C GLU A 35 14.39 -6.32 23.82
N LEU A 36 14.72 -6.85 22.63
CA LEU A 36 14.09 -6.51 21.38
C LEU A 36 13.91 -7.76 20.53
N VAL A 37 12.74 -7.86 19.90
CA VAL A 37 12.38 -8.95 18.99
C VAL A 37 12.10 -8.38 17.61
N VAL A 38 12.65 -9.04 16.57
CA VAL A 38 12.34 -8.74 15.17
C VAL A 38 11.41 -9.82 14.63
N GLU A 39 10.20 -9.44 14.20
CA GLU A 39 9.21 -10.34 13.62
C GLU A 39 9.21 -10.19 12.08
N VAL A 40 9.51 -11.27 11.38
CA VAL A 40 9.53 -11.38 9.92
C VAL A 40 8.88 -12.68 9.42
N MET A 41 7.95 -13.23 10.20
CA MET A 41 7.32 -14.52 9.92
C MET A 41 6.27 -14.46 8.82
N GLY A 42 5.55 -13.33 8.74
CA GLY A 42 4.34 -13.20 7.93
C GLY A 42 3.12 -13.91 8.53
N GLY A 43 1.98 -13.80 7.85
CA GLY A 43 0.68 -14.25 8.37
C GLY A 43 0.14 -13.33 9.47
N ILE A 44 -1.02 -13.65 10.02
CA ILE A 44 -1.69 -12.82 11.05
C ILE A 44 -1.73 -13.53 12.39
N THR A 45 -2.35 -14.71 12.47
CA THR A 45 -2.73 -15.35 13.75
C THR A 45 -1.53 -15.64 14.66
N THR A 46 -0.57 -16.43 14.18
CA THR A 46 0.62 -16.79 14.98
C THR A 46 1.51 -15.59 15.25
N ALA A 47 1.68 -14.70 14.24
CA ALA A 47 2.46 -13.48 14.41
C ALA A 47 1.85 -12.57 15.48
N TYR A 48 0.51 -12.42 15.50
CA TYR A 48 -0.20 -11.67 16.52
C TYR A 48 0.04 -12.23 17.92
N GLU A 49 -0.14 -13.54 18.11
CA GLU A 49 0.07 -14.19 19.41
C GLU A 49 1.49 -13.97 19.92
N TYR A 50 2.49 -14.11 19.06
CA TYR A 50 3.90 -13.97 19.44
C TYR A 50 4.31 -12.53 19.70
N VAL A 51 3.90 -11.60 18.83
CA VAL A 51 4.17 -10.18 19.05
C VAL A 51 3.50 -9.69 20.35
N ARG A 52 2.24 -10.06 20.56
CA ARG A 52 1.51 -9.74 21.79
C ARG A 52 2.20 -10.30 23.05
N ALA A 53 2.66 -11.55 23.00
CA ALA A 53 3.40 -12.17 24.11
C ALA A 53 4.72 -11.45 24.40
N CYS A 54 5.46 -11.03 23.37
CA CYS A 54 6.70 -10.26 23.52
C CYS A 54 6.44 -8.89 24.16
N LEU A 55 5.42 -8.16 23.71
CA LEU A 55 5.06 -6.86 24.29
C LEU A 55 4.68 -6.98 25.76
N LEU A 56 3.83 -7.97 26.12
CA LEU A 56 3.47 -8.28 27.53
C LEU A 56 4.67 -8.66 28.40
N ALA A 57 5.70 -9.26 27.81
CA ALA A 57 6.97 -9.56 28.47
C ALA A 57 7.95 -8.36 28.48
N LYS A 58 7.45 -7.16 28.18
CA LYS A 58 8.21 -5.90 28.14
C LYS A 58 9.39 -5.91 27.15
N LYS A 59 9.22 -6.62 26.04
CA LYS A 59 10.19 -6.63 24.94
C LYS A 59 9.70 -5.71 23.83
N SER A 60 10.57 -4.80 23.36
CA SER A 60 10.29 -4.00 22.18
C SER A 60 10.19 -4.90 20.95
N VAL A 61 9.36 -4.51 19.99
CA VAL A 61 9.18 -5.29 18.75
C VAL A 61 9.37 -4.42 17.53
N VAL A 62 10.07 -4.96 16.54
CA VAL A 62 10.18 -4.42 15.18
C VAL A 62 9.59 -5.46 14.23
N THR A 63 8.66 -5.06 13.36
CA THR A 63 8.02 -5.99 12.43
C THR A 63 7.96 -5.46 11.00
N ALA A 64 8.08 -6.35 10.02
CA ALA A 64 7.84 -6.09 8.60
C ALA A 64 6.45 -6.57 8.14
N ASN A 65 5.62 -7.08 9.05
CA ASN A 65 4.38 -7.77 8.74
C ASN A 65 3.21 -6.80 8.54
N LYS A 66 3.01 -6.39 7.29
CA LYS A 66 1.92 -5.46 6.93
C LYS A 66 0.53 -5.97 7.31
N ASN A 67 0.28 -7.28 7.12
CA ASN A 67 -1.05 -7.85 7.39
C ASN A 67 -1.36 -7.79 8.90
N LEU A 68 -0.38 -8.14 9.72
CA LEU A 68 -0.48 -8.02 11.19
C LEU A 68 -0.78 -6.58 11.60
N ILE A 69 0.00 -5.63 11.10
CA ILE A 69 -0.13 -4.22 11.47
C ILE A 69 -1.42 -3.59 10.91
N ALA A 70 -1.84 -3.94 9.71
CA ALA A 70 -3.11 -3.46 9.16
C ALA A 70 -4.30 -3.88 10.03
N VAL A 71 -4.33 -5.15 10.47
CA VAL A 71 -5.46 -5.74 11.21
C VAL A 71 -5.39 -5.43 12.72
N HIS A 72 -4.24 -5.65 13.34
CA HIS A 72 -4.08 -5.58 14.80
C HIS A 72 -3.22 -4.40 15.28
N GLY A 73 -2.82 -3.50 14.38
CA GLY A 73 -1.87 -2.44 14.71
C GLY A 73 -2.34 -1.49 15.81
N VAL A 74 -3.63 -1.17 15.90
CA VAL A 74 -4.20 -0.33 16.98
C VAL A 74 -4.03 -1.01 18.33
N GLU A 75 -4.43 -2.26 18.44
CA GLU A 75 -4.34 -3.03 19.69
C GLU A 75 -2.88 -3.19 20.12
N LEU A 76 -1.99 -3.61 19.18
CA LEU A 76 -0.59 -3.84 19.48
C LEU A 76 0.16 -2.54 19.83
N THR A 77 -0.18 -1.43 19.17
CA THR A 77 0.38 -0.10 19.48
C THR A 77 -0.08 0.37 20.88
N THR A 78 -1.36 0.18 21.20
CA THR A 78 -1.91 0.49 22.53
C THR A 78 -1.23 -0.36 23.60
N LEU A 79 -1.06 -1.65 23.37
CA LEU A 79 -0.37 -2.55 24.29
C LEU A 79 1.09 -2.14 24.48
N ALA A 80 1.81 -1.82 23.42
CA ALA A 80 3.20 -1.37 23.50
C ALA A 80 3.34 -0.10 24.36
N LYS A 81 2.43 0.88 24.22
CA LYS A 81 2.36 2.07 25.07
C LYS A 81 2.10 1.72 26.54
N LEU A 82 1.16 0.82 26.82
CA LEU A 82 0.83 0.40 28.19
C LEU A 82 1.97 -0.32 28.90
N GLU A 83 2.74 -1.12 28.16
CA GLU A 83 3.90 -1.88 28.68
C GLU A 83 5.20 -1.08 28.66
N ASP A 84 5.19 0.17 28.18
CA ASP A 84 6.34 1.08 28.06
C ASP A 84 7.46 0.47 27.20
N VAL A 85 7.09 -0.08 26.03
CA VAL A 85 7.99 -0.67 25.04
C VAL A 85 7.70 -0.15 23.64
N TYR A 86 8.70 -0.22 22.76
CA TYR A 86 8.56 0.26 21.38
C TYR A 86 7.95 -0.81 20.48
N LEU A 87 7.06 -0.37 19.58
CA LEU A 87 6.59 -1.15 18.42
C LEU A 87 6.80 -0.33 17.16
N TYR A 88 7.75 -0.76 16.31
CA TYR A 88 8.04 -0.11 15.04
C TYR A 88 7.85 -1.06 13.86
N TYR A 89 7.44 -0.51 12.71
CA TYR A 89 7.06 -1.31 11.54
C TYR A 89 7.31 -0.59 10.20
N GLU A 90 8.40 0.19 10.09
CA GLU A 90 8.75 0.92 8.87
C GLU A 90 8.75 0.02 7.64
N ALA A 91 9.29 -1.20 7.75
CA ALA A 91 9.38 -2.17 6.67
C ALA A 91 8.02 -2.75 6.20
N SER A 92 6.93 -2.47 6.90
CA SER A 92 5.59 -2.97 6.53
C SER A 92 4.99 -2.26 5.30
N VAL A 93 5.45 -1.05 4.98
CA VAL A 93 5.03 -0.29 3.79
C VAL A 93 6.25 0.24 3.06
N GLY A 94 6.27 0.07 1.74
CA GLY A 94 7.32 0.62 0.89
C GLY A 94 8.69 -0.08 0.99
N GLY A 95 8.80 -1.18 1.73
CA GLY A 95 10.03 -1.98 1.86
C GLY A 95 11.22 -1.15 2.30
N GLY A 96 12.09 -0.73 1.36
CA GLY A 96 13.25 0.12 1.64
C GLY A 96 12.97 1.63 1.59
N ILE A 97 11.75 2.05 1.30
CA ILE A 97 11.34 3.46 1.24
C ILE A 97 10.98 3.93 2.65
N PRO A 98 11.69 4.90 3.23
CA PRO A 98 11.36 5.43 4.56
C PRO A 98 10.16 6.38 4.46
N VAL A 99 8.95 5.89 4.68
CA VAL A 99 7.71 6.68 4.55
C VAL A 99 6.93 6.80 5.86
N LEU A 100 6.90 5.75 6.70
CA LEU A 100 6.08 5.76 7.90
C LEU A 100 6.62 6.72 8.96
N ARG A 101 7.93 6.75 9.14
CA ARG A 101 8.57 7.69 10.09
C ARG A 101 8.37 9.15 9.69
N PRO A 102 8.60 9.58 8.43
CA PRO A 102 8.19 10.91 7.99
C PRO A 102 6.71 11.21 8.21
N MET A 103 5.80 10.26 7.98
CA MET A 103 4.37 10.45 8.22
C MET A 103 4.07 10.87 9.67
N VAL A 104 4.73 10.25 10.65
CA VAL A 104 4.48 10.53 12.07
C VAL A 104 5.35 11.65 12.65
N GLN A 105 6.41 12.07 11.98
CA GLN A 105 7.34 13.09 12.47
C GLN A 105 7.30 14.39 11.67
N HIS A 106 7.32 14.29 10.34
CA HIS A 106 7.39 15.47 9.47
C HIS A 106 6.00 15.99 9.13
N PHE A 107 5.09 15.08 8.76
CA PHE A 107 3.71 15.47 8.39
C PHE A 107 2.81 15.72 9.61
N GLU A 108 3.28 15.52 10.85
CA GLU A 108 2.52 15.86 12.07
C GLU A 108 2.14 17.35 12.12
N THR A 109 2.91 18.22 11.46
CA THR A 109 2.66 19.66 11.39
C THR A 109 1.80 20.09 10.20
N ASN A 110 1.28 19.13 9.43
CA ASN A 110 0.43 19.36 8.27
C ASN A 110 -0.92 18.66 8.43
N GLU A 111 -1.93 19.22 7.78
CA GLU A 111 -3.13 18.47 7.43
C GLU A 111 -2.84 17.72 6.14
N VAL A 112 -2.88 16.39 6.20
CA VAL A 112 -2.64 15.56 5.02
C VAL A 112 -3.89 15.56 4.15
N GLU A 113 -3.78 16.06 2.92
CA GLU A 113 -4.88 16.15 1.97
C GLU A 113 -5.00 14.87 1.14
N SER A 114 -3.87 14.30 0.75
CA SER A 114 -3.86 13.05 -0.02
C SER A 114 -2.64 12.18 0.23
N ILE A 115 -2.85 10.88 0.07
CA ILE A 115 -1.80 9.87 -0.08
C ILE A 115 -2.11 9.11 -1.37
N VAL A 116 -1.18 9.10 -2.32
CA VAL A 116 -1.33 8.41 -3.60
C VAL A 116 -0.06 7.62 -3.87
N GLY A 117 -0.18 6.29 -4.05
CA GLY A 117 1.02 5.50 -4.17
C GLY A 117 0.93 4.28 -5.09
N ILE A 118 2.04 4.01 -5.76
CA ILE A 118 2.37 2.72 -6.36
C ILE A 118 3.08 1.93 -5.27
N VAL A 119 2.35 1.07 -4.55
CA VAL A 119 2.84 0.39 -3.34
C VAL A 119 3.02 -1.12 -3.53
N ASN A 120 2.77 -1.64 -4.75
CA ASN A 120 2.98 -3.03 -5.11
C ASN A 120 3.88 -3.14 -6.34
N GLY A 121 5.08 -3.72 -6.16
CA GLY A 121 6.08 -3.82 -7.22
C GLY A 121 5.72 -4.84 -8.31
N THR A 122 5.00 -5.90 -7.96
CA THR A 122 4.55 -6.94 -8.91
C THR A 122 3.60 -6.36 -9.94
N THR A 123 2.56 -5.67 -9.50
CA THR A 123 1.57 -5.05 -10.40
C THR A 123 2.18 -3.93 -11.23
N ASN A 124 3.08 -3.14 -10.66
CA ASN A 124 3.75 -2.09 -11.42
C ASN A 124 4.71 -2.68 -12.47
N PHE A 125 5.38 -3.81 -12.17
CA PHE A 125 6.18 -4.54 -13.15
C PHE A 125 5.32 -5.04 -14.32
N ILE A 126 4.17 -5.68 -14.02
CA ILE A 126 3.24 -6.20 -15.04
C ILE A 126 2.74 -5.06 -15.93
N LEU A 127 2.18 -3.99 -15.34
CA LEU A 127 1.66 -2.84 -16.09
C LEU A 127 2.74 -2.12 -16.90
N SER A 128 3.97 -2.02 -16.36
CA SER A 128 5.10 -1.42 -17.08
C SER A 128 5.52 -2.27 -18.30
N SER A 129 5.54 -3.61 -18.17
CA SER A 129 5.85 -4.51 -19.28
C SER A 129 4.76 -4.49 -20.35
N MET A 130 3.49 -4.40 -19.96
CA MET A 130 2.38 -4.21 -20.90
C MET A 130 2.52 -2.89 -21.68
N GLU A 131 2.86 -1.80 -20.98
CA GLU A 131 3.01 -0.45 -21.56
C GLU A 131 4.22 -0.36 -22.49
N LYS A 132 5.41 -0.79 -22.01
CA LYS A 132 6.68 -0.54 -22.71
C LYS A 132 7.02 -1.60 -23.77
N GLU A 133 6.55 -2.84 -23.56
CA GLU A 133 6.90 -3.99 -24.39
C GLU A 133 5.70 -4.50 -25.21
N GLY A 134 4.49 -3.92 -24.99
CA GLY A 134 3.27 -4.29 -25.71
C GLY A 134 2.76 -5.69 -25.36
N LEU A 135 3.12 -6.22 -24.18
CA LEU A 135 2.75 -7.57 -23.76
C LEU A 135 1.28 -7.64 -23.34
N SER A 136 0.65 -8.82 -23.48
CA SER A 136 -0.60 -9.07 -22.80
C SER A 136 -0.38 -9.22 -21.29
N TYR A 137 -1.47 -9.11 -20.50
CA TYR A 137 -1.42 -9.30 -19.06
C TYR A 137 -0.83 -10.68 -18.68
N GLU A 138 -1.28 -11.75 -19.34
CA GLU A 138 -0.81 -13.12 -19.08
C GLU A 138 0.69 -13.29 -19.38
N ALA A 139 1.17 -12.68 -20.50
CA ALA A 139 2.58 -12.72 -20.86
C ALA A 139 3.44 -11.95 -19.85
N ALA A 140 3.00 -10.77 -19.43
CA ALA A 140 3.69 -9.95 -18.44
C ALA A 140 3.70 -10.60 -17.06
N LEU A 141 2.58 -11.22 -16.62
CA LEU A 141 2.50 -11.98 -15.37
C LEU A 141 3.47 -13.18 -15.37
N LYS A 142 3.52 -13.93 -16.47
CA LYS A 142 4.43 -15.06 -16.58
C LYS A 142 5.89 -14.63 -16.43
N ILE A 143 6.29 -13.53 -17.06
CA ILE A 143 7.65 -12.98 -16.92
C ILE A 143 7.90 -12.52 -15.47
N ALA A 144 6.91 -11.92 -14.82
CA ALA A 144 7.01 -11.54 -13.41
C ALA A 144 7.26 -12.76 -12.51
N GLN A 145 6.57 -13.87 -12.77
CA GLN A 145 6.77 -15.14 -12.06
C GLN A 145 8.16 -15.76 -12.32
N GLU A 146 8.60 -15.80 -13.58
CA GLU A 146 9.92 -16.30 -13.95
C GLU A 146 11.07 -15.48 -13.33
N LYS A 147 10.87 -14.19 -13.12
CA LYS A 147 11.83 -13.29 -12.46
C LYS A 147 11.70 -13.30 -10.93
N GLY A 148 10.72 -13.99 -10.36
CA GLY A 148 10.48 -14.06 -8.92
C GLY A 148 9.82 -12.82 -8.33
N PHE A 149 9.21 -11.95 -9.15
CA PHE A 149 8.42 -10.81 -8.68
C PHE A 149 6.99 -11.20 -8.29
N ALA A 150 6.45 -12.28 -8.89
CA ALA A 150 5.14 -12.84 -8.56
C ALA A 150 5.28 -14.30 -8.12
N GLU A 151 4.49 -14.70 -7.13
CA GLU A 151 4.34 -16.09 -6.70
C GLU A 151 3.46 -16.87 -7.68
N ALA A 152 3.36 -18.20 -7.48
CA ALA A 152 2.48 -19.06 -8.28
C ALA A 152 1.00 -18.65 -8.17
N ASP A 153 0.56 -18.24 -6.98
CA ASP A 153 -0.73 -17.58 -6.75
C ASP A 153 -0.48 -16.08 -6.54
N PRO A 154 -0.66 -15.24 -7.57
CA PRO A 154 -0.42 -13.81 -7.51
C PRO A 154 -1.63 -13.01 -7.00
N THR A 155 -2.72 -13.65 -6.59
CA THR A 155 -4.00 -13.00 -6.27
C THR A 155 -3.86 -11.82 -5.32
N SER A 156 -3.04 -11.97 -4.27
CA SER A 156 -2.82 -10.88 -3.31
C SER A 156 -2.26 -9.62 -3.94
N ASP A 157 -1.40 -9.77 -4.96
CA ASP A 157 -0.83 -8.64 -5.69
C ASP A 157 -1.81 -8.12 -6.74
N VAL A 158 -2.24 -8.98 -7.67
CA VAL A 158 -2.96 -8.55 -8.88
C VAL A 158 -4.39 -8.08 -8.61
N GLU A 159 -5.00 -8.53 -7.51
CA GLU A 159 -6.33 -8.06 -7.07
C GLU A 159 -6.25 -6.88 -6.07
N GLY A 160 -5.05 -6.35 -5.83
CA GLY A 160 -4.85 -5.14 -5.03
C GLY A 160 -4.92 -5.34 -3.51
N HIS A 161 -4.93 -6.57 -3.01
CA HIS A 161 -5.04 -6.86 -1.57
C HIS A 161 -3.81 -6.38 -0.80
N ASP A 162 -2.60 -6.62 -1.32
CA ASP A 162 -1.35 -6.12 -0.75
C ASP A 162 -1.36 -4.59 -0.64
N ALA A 163 -1.78 -3.92 -1.71
CA ALA A 163 -1.87 -2.46 -1.75
C ALA A 163 -2.91 -1.92 -0.74
N ALA A 164 -4.04 -2.63 -0.57
CA ALA A 164 -5.06 -2.26 0.41
C ALA A 164 -4.55 -2.33 1.85
N TYR A 165 -3.85 -3.39 2.26
CA TYR A 165 -3.24 -3.47 3.60
C TYR A 165 -2.25 -2.33 3.87
N LYS A 166 -1.42 -1.99 2.87
CA LYS A 166 -0.49 -0.86 3.00
C LYS A 166 -1.22 0.49 3.10
N LEU A 167 -2.28 0.67 2.31
CA LEU A 167 -3.10 1.87 2.37
C LEU A 167 -3.77 2.05 3.73
N MET A 168 -4.29 0.97 4.34
CA MET A 168 -4.86 0.99 5.70
C MET A 168 -3.85 1.50 6.73
N ILE A 169 -2.59 1.06 6.64
CA ILE A 169 -1.51 1.51 7.54
C ILE A 169 -1.24 2.99 7.34
N LEU A 170 -1.05 3.43 6.09
CA LEU A 170 -0.80 4.84 5.75
C LEU A 170 -1.95 5.74 6.21
N THR A 171 -3.20 5.35 5.97
CA THR A 171 -4.40 6.09 6.39
C THR A 171 -4.47 6.26 7.90
N ARG A 172 -4.19 5.20 8.65
CA ARG A 172 -4.15 5.27 10.11
C ARG A 172 -3.09 6.23 10.62
N LEU A 173 -1.90 6.26 10.01
CA LEU A 173 -0.82 7.16 10.41
C LEU A 173 -1.13 8.61 10.08
N ALA A 174 -1.68 8.87 8.90
CA ALA A 174 -2.00 10.23 8.46
C ALA A 174 -3.22 10.84 9.16
N TYR A 175 -4.28 10.07 9.27
CA TYR A 175 -5.59 10.58 9.67
C TYR A 175 -6.09 10.05 11.01
N GLY A 176 -5.41 9.05 11.61
CA GLY A 176 -5.89 8.37 12.82
C GLY A 176 -7.11 7.48 12.57
N VAL A 177 -7.53 7.30 11.34
CA VAL A 177 -8.71 6.51 10.96
C VAL A 177 -8.34 5.04 10.87
N ASN A 178 -9.13 4.19 11.49
CA ASN A 178 -8.98 2.74 11.41
C ASN A 178 -10.10 2.18 10.52
N VAL A 179 -9.70 1.61 9.39
CA VAL A 179 -10.61 1.00 8.42
C VAL A 179 -10.36 -0.51 8.34
N THR A 180 -11.40 -1.26 8.01
CA THR A 180 -11.30 -2.69 7.75
C THR A 180 -10.89 -2.95 6.30
N PHE A 181 -10.42 -4.15 6.03
CA PHE A 181 -10.03 -4.55 4.66
C PHE A 181 -11.21 -4.51 3.67
N GLU A 182 -12.41 -4.80 4.16
CA GLU A 182 -13.66 -4.81 3.38
C GLU A 182 -14.11 -3.40 2.99
N GLU A 183 -13.80 -2.41 3.81
CA GLU A 183 -14.15 -0.99 3.57
C GLU A 183 -13.28 -0.33 2.50
N VAL A 184 -12.09 -0.88 2.22
CA VAL A 184 -11.25 -0.39 1.12
C VAL A 184 -11.85 -0.83 -0.22
N VAL A 185 -12.21 0.11 -1.08
CA VAL A 185 -12.65 -0.20 -2.45
C VAL A 185 -11.46 -0.74 -3.24
N LYS A 186 -11.57 -1.95 -3.80
CA LYS A 186 -10.48 -2.63 -4.50
C LYS A 186 -10.89 -3.07 -5.89
N THR A 187 -10.07 -2.74 -6.88
CA THR A 187 -10.16 -3.25 -8.25
C THR A 187 -8.75 -3.70 -8.67
N GLY A 188 -8.63 -4.97 -9.08
CA GLY A 188 -7.36 -5.53 -9.53
C GLY A 188 -6.98 -5.14 -10.96
N ILE A 189 -5.81 -5.61 -11.38
CA ILE A 189 -5.27 -5.35 -12.73
C ILE A 189 -5.58 -6.46 -13.74
N SER A 190 -6.17 -7.57 -13.29
CA SER A 190 -6.45 -8.75 -14.14
C SER A 190 -7.36 -8.44 -15.34
N GLY A 191 -8.20 -7.39 -15.22
CA GLY A 191 -9.05 -6.91 -16.32
C GLY A 191 -8.38 -5.91 -17.28
N VAL A 192 -7.12 -5.50 -17.03
CA VAL A 192 -6.42 -4.55 -17.89
C VAL A 192 -5.92 -5.24 -19.15
N THR A 193 -6.23 -4.67 -20.32
CA THR A 193 -5.86 -5.23 -21.64
C THR A 193 -4.91 -4.32 -22.40
N THR A 194 -4.31 -4.84 -23.48
CA THR A 194 -3.50 -4.03 -24.39
C THR A 194 -4.29 -2.92 -25.10
N ALA A 195 -5.59 -3.12 -25.32
CA ALA A 195 -6.47 -2.08 -25.85
C ALA A 195 -6.64 -0.92 -24.86
N HIS A 196 -6.79 -1.22 -23.57
CA HIS A 196 -6.84 -0.21 -22.52
C HIS A 196 -5.53 0.57 -22.42
N MET A 197 -4.36 -0.11 -22.49
CA MET A 197 -3.05 0.54 -22.51
C MET A 197 -2.88 1.49 -23.69
N LYS A 198 -3.30 1.04 -24.89
CA LYS A 198 -3.28 1.86 -26.10
C LYS A 198 -4.17 3.08 -25.95
N MET A 199 -5.42 2.91 -25.50
CA MET A 199 -6.37 4.01 -25.30
C MET A 199 -5.82 5.03 -24.28
N ALA A 200 -5.24 4.57 -23.17
CA ALA A 200 -4.61 5.45 -22.20
C ALA A 200 -3.47 6.26 -22.85
N SER A 201 -2.54 5.61 -23.53
CA SER A 201 -1.38 6.26 -24.19
C SER A 201 -1.79 7.28 -25.24
N GLU A 202 -2.77 6.95 -26.11
CA GLU A 202 -3.28 7.85 -27.14
C GLU A 202 -3.97 9.10 -26.57
N ASN A 203 -4.45 9.04 -25.33
CA ASN A 203 -5.05 10.15 -24.61
C ASN A 203 -4.14 10.81 -23.58
N GLY A 204 -2.83 10.50 -23.59
CA GLY A 204 -1.82 11.15 -22.76
C GLY A 204 -1.75 10.60 -21.33
N TYR A 205 -2.14 9.35 -21.08
CA TYR A 205 -2.11 8.69 -19.79
C TYR A 205 -1.24 7.43 -19.80
N ALA A 206 -0.75 7.07 -18.61
CA ALA A 206 -0.26 5.73 -18.27
C ALA A 206 -1.25 5.04 -17.33
N ILE A 207 -1.33 3.71 -17.31
CA ILE A 207 -2.14 2.97 -16.33
C ILE A 207 -1.23 2.48 -15.22
N LYS A 208 -1.56 2.84 -13.97
CA LYS A 208 -0.89 2.39 -12.74
C LYS A 208 -1.90 1.86 -11.75
N LEU A 209 -1.55 0.83 -10.97
CA LEU A 209 -2.35 0.46 -9.80
C LEU A 209 -2.01 1.43 -8.69
N LEU A 210 -2.93 2.33 -8.36
CA LEU A 210 -2.76 3.31 -7.30
C LEU A 210 -3.55 2.93 -6.06
N ALA A 211 -2.89 3.03 -4.91
CA ALA A 211 -3.52 3.09 -3.60
C ALA A 211 -3.71 4.57 -3.25
N LYS A 212 -4.96 4.98 -3.03
CA LYS A 212 -5.34 6.38 -2.81
C LYS A 212 -6.11 6.55 -1.51
N ALA A 213 -5.69 7.48 -0.67
CA ALA A 213 -6.48 8.05 0.42
C ALA A 213 -6.63 9.55 0.16
N LEU A 214 -7.86 10.02 -0.04
CA LEU A 214 -8.17 11.40 -0.37
C LEU A 214 -9.05 11.99 0.72
N SER A 215 -8.64 13.14 1.27
CA SER A 215 -9.36 13.85 2.33
C SER A 215 -9.85 15.21 1.86
N ASP A 216 -11.07 15.57 2.28
CA ASP A 216 -11.63 16.90 2.13
C ASP A 216 -11.44 17.79 3.38
N GLY A 217 -10.67 17.28 4.38
CA GLY A 217 -10.44 17.91 5.69
C GLY A 217 -11.41 17.46 6.78
N GLU A 218 -12.57 16.92 6.42
CA GLU A 218 -13.54 16.34 7.37
C GLU A 218 -13.65 14.83 7.23
N LYS A 219 -13.51 14.34 6.00
CA LYS A 219 -13.67 12.92 5.64
C LYS A 219 -12.51 12.44 4.79
N VAL A 220 -12.28 11.12 4.83
CA VAL A 220 -11.31 10.44 3.96
C VAL A 220 -11.95 9.25 3.26
N SER A 221 -11.65 9.11 1.96
CA SER A 221 -12.02 7.95 1.15
C SER A 221 -10.78 7.14 0.78
N LEU A 222 -10.94 5.82 0.61
CA LEU A 222 -9.87 4.89 0.27
C LEU A 222 -10.23 4.09 -0.97
N GLU A 223 -9.30 4.04 -1.92
CA GLU A 223 -9.45 3.24 -3.14
C GLU A 223 -8.11 2.62 -3.57
N VAL A 224 -8.15 1.38 -4.04
CA VAL A 224 -7.07 0.72 -4.79
C VAL A 224 -7.61 0.33 -6.15
N ALA A 225 -7.11 0.96 -7.21
CA ALA A 225 -7.61 0.70 -8.56
C ALA A 225 -6.55 0.98 -9.64
N PRO A 226 -6.62 0.27 -10.79
CA PRO A 226 -5.94 0.72 -11.99
C PRO A 226 -6.45 2.12 -12.34
N THR A 227 -5.55 3.07 -12.43
CA THR A 227 -5.85 4.50 -12.57
C THR A 227 -5.13 5.07 -13.79
N PHE A 228 -5.80 5.93 -14.53
CA PHE A 228 -5.20 6.71 -15.61
C PHE A 228 -4.40 7.87 -14.99
N VAL A 229 -3.09 7.82 -15.12
CA VAL A 229 -2.15 8.79 -14.58
C VAL A 229 -1.65 9.67 -15.72
N PRO A 230 -1.77 11.01 -15.67
CA PRO A 230 -1.22 11.89 -16.71
C PRO A 230 0.24 11.55 -17.02
N ALA A 231 0.61 11.47 -18.29
CA ALA A 231 1.93 10.99 -18.71
C ALA A 231 3.08 11.89 -18.21
N ASN A 232 2.82 13.17 -17.92
CA ASN A 232 3.77 14.11 -17.33
C ASN A 232 3.88 14.00 -15.80
N HIS A 233 2.95 13.30 -15.13
CA HIS A 233 2.98 13.14 -13.68
C HIS A 233 4.13 12.22 -13.24
N LEU A 234 4.76 12.49 -12.07
CA LEU A 234 5.90 11.73 -11.57
C LEU A 234 5.58 10.25 -11.37
N LEU A 235 4.38 9.90 -10.89
CA LEU A 235 3.94 8.51 -10.73
C LEU A 235 3.85 7.75 -12.05
N ALA A 236 3.56 8.40 -13.18
CA ALA A 236 3.57 7.77 -14.51
C ALA A 236 4.97 7.28 -14.89
N GLN A 237 6.03 7.94 -14.39
CA GLN A 237 7.43 7.61 -14.68
C GLN A 237 8.00 6.52 -13.76
N VAL A 238 7.23 6.02 -12.81
CA VAL A 238 7.64 4.91 -11.93
C VAL A 238 7.43 3.59 -12.67
N HIS A 239 8.52 2.93 -13.04
CA HIS A 239 8.46 1.72 -13.87
C HIS A 239 8.97 0.47 -13.15
N TYR A 240 8.53 -0.67 -13.67
CA TYR A 240 8.89 -2.03 -13.25
C TYR A 240 8.60 -2.25 -11.75
N GLU A 241 9.53 -2.87 -11.02
CA GLU A 241 9.34 -3.23 -9.61
C GLU A 241 9.49 -2.07 -8.62
N ASN A 242 9.73 -0.83 -9.10
CA ASN A 242 9.87 0.32 -8.23
C ASN A 242 8.51 0.78 -7.69
N ASN A 243 8.55 1.32 -6.49
CA ASN A 243 7.41 1.91 -5.81
C ASN A 243 7.61 3.42 -5.63
N ALA A 244 6.52 4.14 -5.49
CA ALA A 244 6.52 5.54 -5.09
C ALA A 244 5.26 5.86 -4.31
N ILE A 245 5.39 6.73 -3.31
CA ILE A 245 4.29 7.20 -2.47
C ILE A 245 4.38 8.72 -2.44
N SER A 246 3.34 9.37 -2.94
CA SER A 246 3.16 10.80 -2.85
C SER A 246 2.26 11.11 -1.65
N VAL A 247 2.65 12.10 -0.87
CA VAL A 247 1.89 12.64 0.25
C VAL A 247 1.77 14.14 0.05
N THR A 248 0.54 14.64 -0.02
CA THR A 248 0.27 16.07 -0.12
C THR A 248 -0.23 16.59 1.22
N GLY A 249 0.37 17.65 1.71
CA GLY A 249 -0.04 18.35 2.91
C GLY A 249 -0.31 19.81 2.63
N ASN A 250 -1.21 20.41 3.40
CA ASN A 250 -1.68 21.79 3.23
C ASN A 250 -0.61 22.89 3.27
N ALA A 251 0.59 22.58 3.78
CA ALA A 251 1.69 23.54 3.92
C ALA A 251 2.95 23.12 3.17
N VAL A 252 3.17 21.82 2.98
CA VAL A 252 4.39 21.28 2.35
C VAL A 252 4.19 20.99 0.87
N ASP A 253 2.95 21.06 0.37
CA ASP A 253 2.55 20.61 -0.95
C ASP A 253 2.86 19.09 -1.15
N GLU A 254 3.16 18.66 -2.37
CA GLU A 254 3.42 17.28 -2.71
C GLU A 254 4.86 16.87 -2.36
N VAL A 255 5.03 15.78 -1.62
CA VAL A 255 6.32 15.11 -1.36
C VAL A 255 6.27 13.69 -1.89
N LEU A 256 7.21 13.33 -2.76
CA LEU A 256 7.31 12.00 -3.36
C LEU A 256 8.44 11.17 -2.72
N PHE A 257 8.10 10.00 -2.20
CA PHE A 257 9.02 8.97 -1.74
C PHE A 257 9.16 7.89 -2.81
N TYR A 258 10.37 7.64 -3.31
CA TYR A 258 10.61 6.70 -4.41
C TYR A 258 11.73 5.72 -4.06
N GLY A 259 11.59 4.45 -4.46
CA GLY A 259 12.63 3.45 -4.29
C GLY A 259 12.14 2.01 -4.50
N LYS A 260 12.90 1.07 -3.94
CA LYS A 260 12.56 -0.36 -3.94
C LYS A 260 11.50 -0.65 -2.88
N GLY A 261 10.29 -1.03 -3.33
CA GLY A 261 9.15 -1.35 -2.47
C GLY A 261 9.21 -2.73 -1.81
N ALA A 262 10.13 -3.58 -2.24
CA ALA A 262 10.35 -4.93 -1.72
C ALA A 262 11.79 -5.39 -1.97
N GLY A 263 12.13 -6.58 -1.47
CA GLY A 263 13.44 -7.23 -1.62
C GLY A 263 14.14 -7.39 -0.28
N SER A 264 15.00 -8.42 -0.14
CA SER A 264 15.63 -8.78 1.13
C SER A 264 16.46 -7.63 1.72
N LEU A 265 17.38 -7.05 0.99
CA LEU A 265 18.24 -5.97 1.48
C LEU A 265 17.49 -4.64 1.72
N PRO A 266 16.60 -4.17 0.81
CA PRO A 266 15.79 -2.99 1.08
C PRO A 266 14.93 -3.14 2.34
N THR A 267 14.20 -4.26 2.50
CA THR A 267 13.38 -4.52 3.69
C THR A 267 14.22 -4.62 4.96
N ALA A 268 15.37 -5.33 4.92
CA ALA A 268 16.29 -5.42 6.04
C ALA A 268 16.84 -4.04 6.46
N THR A 269 17.04 -3.11 5.50
CA THR A 269 17.48 -1.75 5.81
C THR A 269 16.46 -1.03 6.70
N SER A 270 15.17 -1.10 6.38
CA SER A 270 14.12 -0.47 7.20
C SER A 270 13.95 -1.15 8.56
N VAL A 271 14.03 -2.49 8.61
CA VAL A 271 14.02 -3.24 9.87
C VAL A 271 15.20 -2.82 10.76
N LEU A 272 16.42 -2.76 10.21
CA LEU A 272 17.61 -2.36 10.97
C LEU A 272 17.56 -0.88 11.39
N ALA A 273 16.98 -0.01 10.57
CA ALA A 273 16.77 1.40 10.94
C ALA A 273 15.84 1.50 12.17
N ASP A 274 14.78 0.71 12.23
CA ASP A 274 13.88 0.65 13.37
C ASP A 274 14.58 0.07 14.62
N VAL A 275 15.36 -1.00 14.46
CA VAL A 275 16.18 -1.57 15.57
C VAL A 275 17.14 -0.52 16.14
N VAL A 276 17.87 0.18 15.27
CA VAL A 276 18.81 1.24 15.70
C VAL A 276 18.09 2.37 16.41
N GLU A 277 16.89 2.75 15.93
CA GLU A 277 16.10 3.80 16.57
C GLU A 277 15.61 3.39 17.96
N VAL A 278 15.10 2.17 18.15
CA VAL A 278 14.75 1.64 19.48
C VAL A 278 15.93 1.72 20.43
N LEU A 279 17.11 1.27 20.00
CA LEU A 279 18.31 1.27 20.83
C LEU A 279 18.75 2.71 21.17
N ARG A 280 18.73 3.61 20.20
CA ARG A 280 19.07 5.03 20.40
C ARG A 280 18.15 5.68 21.44
N ARG A 281 16.84 5.43 21.35
CA ARG A 281 15.85 5.96 22.28
C ARG A 281 16.01 5.38 23.69
N LYS A 282 16.26 4.08 23.80
CA LYS A 282 16.53 3.43 25.09
C LYS A 282 17.78 4.04 25.78
N VAL A 283 18.88 4.18 25.03
CA VAL A 283 20.14 4.77 25.58
C VAL A 283 19.93 6.22 26.03
N ASN A 284 19.15 6.99 25.29
CA ASN A 284 18.87 8.40 25.60
C ASN A 284 17.79 8.57 26.69
N GLY A 285 17.17 7.51 27.17
CA GLY A 285 16.05 7.59 28.13
C GLY A 285 14.84 8.34 27.58
N SER A 286 14.62 8.29 26.26
CA SER A 286 13.47 8.94 25.62
C SER A 286 12.18 8.23 25.97
N ALA A 287 11.09 8.99 26.12
CA ALA A 287 9.76 8.42 26.29
C ALA A 287 9.40 7.49 25.11
N VAL A 288 8.62 6.45 25.43
CA VAL A 288 8.15 5.52 24.40
C VAL A 288 7.19 6.23 23.46
N GLU A 289 7.58 6.32 22.20
CA GLU A 289 6.72 6.73 21.10
C GLU A 289 6.57 5.54 20.14
N THR A 290 5.36 5.25 19.78
CA THR A 290 5.02 4.24 18.79
C THR A 290 4.54 4.92 17.51
N PHE A 291 4.59 4.23 16.37
CA PHE A 291 3.96 4.75 15.16
C PHE A 291 2.44 4.86 15.35
N GLY A 292 1.89 6.01 14.98
CA GLY A 292 0.48 6.25 14.81
C GLY A 292 -0.23 6.90 16.00
N ARG A 293 -1.31 7.56 15.65
CA ARG A 293 -2.30 8.12 16.58
C ARG A 293 -3.26 6.99 16.95
N VAL A 294 -3.46 6.78 18.24
CA VAL A 294 -4.36 5.73 18.76
C VAL A 294 -5.63 6.36 19.33
N ASP A 295 -5.59 7.65 19.68
CA ASP A 295 -6.53 8.23 20.62
C ASP A 295 -7.63 9.10 20.00
N SER A 296 -7.50 9.56 18.74
CA SER A 296 -8.55 10.36 18.08
C SER A 296 -8.35 10.42 16.56
N PRO A 297 -9.29 9.99 15.76
CA PRO A 297 -9.28 10.26 14.33
C PRO A 297 -9.34 11.77 14.07
N LEU A 298 -8.59 12.23 13.07
CA LEU A 298 -8.61 13.63 12.63
C LEU A 298 -9.77 13.92 11.69
N VAL A 299 -10.21 12.89 10.97
CA VAL A 299 -11.27 12.93 9.97
C VAL A 299 -12.15 11.69 10.12
N GLU A 300 -13.33 11.68 9.50
CA GLU A 300 -14.23 10.53 9.44
C GLU A 300 -13.96 9.72 8.18
N PHE A 301 -14.01 8.36 8.27
CA PHE A 301 -13.99 7.53 7.06
C PHE A 301 -15.34 7.62 6.35
N SER A 302 -15.31 7.90 5.03
CA SER A 302 -16.49 7.86 4.17
C SER A 302 -16.08 7.45 2.75
N PRO A 303 -16.59 6.34 2.21
CA PRO A 303 -16.31 5.95 0.83
C PRO A 303 -16.84 6.96 -0.19
N GLU A 304 -17.73 7.87 0.20
CA GLU A 304 -18.36 8.87 -0.64
C GLU A 304 -17.68 10.26 -0.54
N ALA A 305 -16.63 10.39 0.26
CA ALA A 305 -16.02 11.69 0.57
C ALA A 305 -15.39 12.38 -0.65
N ALA A 306 -14.89 11.61 -1.63
CA ALA A 306 -14.19 12.19 -2.77
C ALA A 306 -15.05 12.16 -4.04
N THR A 307 -15.02 13.24 -4.80
CA THR A 307 -15.31 13.26 -6.22
C THR A 307 -14.05 12.85 -6.98
N SER A 308 -14.20 12.13 -8.09
CA SER A 308 -13.06 11.74 -8.93
C SER A 308 -13.45 11.86 -10.40
N SER A 309 -12.46 12.11 -11.24
CA SER A 309 -12.64 12.00 -12.69
C SER A 309 -12.48 10.56 -13.14
N TYR A 310 -13.18 10.20 -14.20
CA TYR A 310 -13.19 8.84 -14.71
C TYR A 310 -13.04 8.80 -16.22
N PHE A 311 -12.36 7.77 -16.70
CA PHE A 311 -12.28 7.42 -18.10
C PHE A 311 -13.06 6.12 -18.34
N VAL A 312 -14.03 6.17 -19.26
CA VAL A 312 -14.79 5.01 -19.69
C VAL A 312 -14.28 4.58 -21.05
N TYR A 313 -13.71 3.37 -21.12
CA TYR A 313 -13.38 2.68 -22.38
C TYR A 313 -14.53 1.73 -22.74
N GLY A 314 -14.87 1.61 -24.01
CA GLY A 314 -15.78 0.61 -24.48
C GLY A 314 -15.61 0.27 -25.96
N LYS A 315 -16.14 -0.90 -26.35
CA LYS A 315 -16.23 -1.30 -27.77
C LYS A 315 -17.58 -0.91 -28.36
N GLY A 316 -17.55 -0.40 -29.59
CA GLY A 316 -18.67 0.08 -30.35
C GLY A 316 -18.45 1.51 -30.85
N ASN A 317 -19.50 2.08 -31.43
CA ASN A 317 -19.56 3.50 -31.78
C ASN A 317 -20.53 4.21 -30.82
N LEU A 318 -20.11 5.33 -30.29
CA LEU A 318 -20.90 6.14 -29.37
C LEU A 318 -21.21 7.48 -30.07
N GLU A 319 -22.48 7.74 -30.33
CA GLU A 319 -22.91 9.01 -30.96
C GLU A 319 -22.94 10.14 -29.92
N GLU A 320 -23.37 9.85 -28.73
CA GLU A 320 -23.47 10.79 -27.62
C GLU A 320 -23.11 10.12 -26.29
N ALA A 321 -22.32 10.79 -25.46
CA ALA A 321 -22.00 10.28 -24.13
C ALA A 321 -23.13 10.60 -23.14
N PRO A 322 -23.56 9.61 -22.32
CA PRO A 322 -24.54 9.88 -21.27
C PRO A 322 -23.97 10.88 -20.22
N PHE A 323 -24.85 11.60 -19.54
CA PHE A 323 -24.50 12.50 -18.41
C PHE A 323 -23.41 13.54 -18.72
N ASN A 324 -23.42 14.13 -19.94
CA ASN A 324 -22.46 15.14 -20.38
C ASN A 324 -21.00 14.70 -20.37
N GLY A 325 -20.72 13.41 -20.54
CA GLY A 325 -19.36 12.91 -20.73
C GLY A 325 -18.74 13.49 -22.02
N GLU A 326 -17.44 13.76 -21.98
CA GLU A 326 -16.68 14.20 -23.14
C GLU A 326 -16.17 13.01 -23.92
N ILE A 327 -16.61 12.83 -25.17
CA ILE A 327 -16.06 11.82 -26.09
C ILE A 327 -14.66 12.28 -26.51
N VAL A 328 -13.62 11.64 -26.01
CA VAL A 328 -12.22 11.95 -26.33
C VAL A 328 -11.64 11.08 -27.43
N SER A 329 -12.25 9.93 -27.66
CA SER A 329 -11.90 8.99 -28.73
C SER A 329 -13.15 8.24 -29.22
N ASN A 330 -13.34 8.08 -30.52
CA ASN A 330 -14.41 7.28 -31.12
C ASN A 330 -13.96 6.83 -32.52
N SER A 331 -13.17 5.78 -32.58
CA SER A 331 -12.59 5.28 -33.83
C SER A 331 -12.31 3.78 -33.79
N GLN A 332 -12.30 3.14 -34.94
CA GLN A 332 -11.97 1.71 -35.10
C GLN A 332 -12.89 0.76 -34.30
N GLY A 333 -14.12 1.19 -33.96
CA GLY A 333 -15.05 0.39 -33.17
C GLY A 333 -14.73 0.39 -31.67
N GLU A 334 -13.97 1.36 -31.21
CA GLU A 334 -13.68 1.61 -29.77
C GLU A 334 -13.97 3.09 -29.46
N PHE A 335 -14.41 3.35 -28.23
CA PHE A 335 -14.65 4.70 -27.74
C PHE A 335 -14.01 4.95 -26.39
N GLY A 336 -13.68 6.22 -26.15
CA GLY A 336 -13.23 6.74 -24.85
C GLY A 336 -14.07 7.94 -24.44
N VAL A 337 -14.58 7.93 -23.22
CA VAL A 337 -15.35 9.05 -22.64
C VAL A 337 -14.72 9.49 -21.34
N ARG A 338 -14.48 10.78 -21.19
CA ARG A 338 -13.98 11.40 -19.97
C ARG A 338 -15.12 12.03 -19.20
N TYR A 339 -15.14 11.80 -17.90
CA TYR A 339 -16.02 12.43 -16.92
C TYR A 339 -15.17 13.15 -15.88
N THR A 340 -15.56 14.33 -15.47
CA THR A 340 -14.87 15.12 -14.44
C THR A 340 -15.71 15.21 -13.18
N ALA A 341 -15.05 15.07 -12.00
CA ALA A 341 -15.63 15.34 -10.68
C ALA A 341 -16.96 14.61 -10.41
N LEU A 342 -17.05 13.30 -10.73
CA LEU A 342 -18.22 12.51 -10.39
C LEU A 342 -18.21 12.13 -8.90
N THR A 343 -19.36 12.24 -8.27
CA THR A 343 -19.66 11.59 -7.00
C THR A 343 -19.84 10.07 -7.19
N VAL A 344 -19.77 9.31 -6.11
CA VAL A 344 -20.02 7.85 -6.15
C VAL A 344 -21.40 7.52 -6.74
N SER A 345 -22.43 8.31 -6.40
CA SER A 345 -23.79 8.14 -6.92
C SER A 345 -23.91 8.45 -8.43
N GLU A 346 -23.18 9.43 -8.93
CA GLU A 346 -23.13 9.75 -10.36
C GLU A 346 -22.34 8.69 -11.13
N LEU A 347 -21.21 8.23 -10.59
CA LEU A 347 -20.48 7.10 -11.16
C LEU A 347 -21.34 5.84 -11.28
N ALA A 348 -22.21 5.55 -10.30
CA ALA A 348 -23.14 4.42 -10.36
C ALA A 348 -24.11 4.55 -11.54
N LYS A 349 -24.64 5.76 -11.80
CA LYS A 349 -25.49 6.03 -12.96
C LYS A 349 -24.74 5.87 -14.29
N VAL A 350 -23.49 6.34 -14.34
CA VAL A 350 -22.62 6.16 -15.52
C VAL A 350 -22.41 4.66 -15.77
N LYS A 351 -22.06 3.88 -14.74
CA LYS A 351 -21.91 2.41 -14.84
C LYS A 351 -23.17 1.75 -15.39
N GLU A 352 -24.34 2.12 -14.88
CA GLU A 352 -25.63 1.60 -15.33
C GLU A 352 -25.92 1.95 -16.79
N ALA A 353 -25.63 3.18 -17.21
CA ALA A 353 -25.82 3.62 -18.59
C ALA A 353 -25.00 2.80 -19.61
N PHE A 354 -23.81 2.37 -19.24
CA PHE A 354 -22.94 1.56 -20.10
C PHE A 354 -23.11 0.05 -19.91
N ALA A 355 -23.90 -0.40 -18.93
CA ALA A 355 -24.05 -1.84 -18.59
C ALA A 355 -24.62 -2.71 -19.72
N HIS A 356 -25.29 -2.10 -20.72
CA HIS A 356 -25.82 -2.80 -21.90
C HIS A 356 -24.77 -3.07 -22.98
N LEU A 357 -23.58 -2.47 -22.87
CA LEU A 357 -22.49 -2.66 -23.80
C LEU A 357 -21.57 -3.80 -23.35
N ASN A 358 -21.06 -4.55 -24.33
CA ASN A 358 -20.03 -5.53 -24.07
C ASN A 358 -18.65 -4.85 -23.99
N GLU A 359 -17.78 -5.38 -23.12
CA GLU A 359 -16.40 -4.90 -23.00
C GLU A 359 -16.29 -3.40 -22.65
N VAL A 360 -16.88 -3.02 -21.52
CA VAL A 360 -16.70 -1.68 -20.91
C VAL A 360 -15.76 -1.78 -19.73
N ALA A 361 -14.80 -0.85 -19.66
CA ALA A 361 -13.91 -0.67 -18.51
C ALA A 361 -13.95 0.79 -18.05
N ILE A 362 -13.93 1.01 -16.74
CA ILE A 362 -14.00 2.33 -16.13
C ILE A 362 -12.79 2.50 -15.23
N TYR A 363 -12.02 3.53 -15.48
CA TYR A 363 -10.79 3.84 -14.77
C TYR A 363 -10.91 5.20 -14.07
N PRO A 364 -10.57 5.31 -12.79
CA PRO A 364 -10.31 6.61 -12.19
C PRO A 364 -9.20 7.33 -12.96
N ILE A 365 -9.25 8.67 -13.00
CA ILE A 365 -8.17 9.52 -13.48
C ILE A 365 -7.51 10.17 -12.26
N LEU A 366 -6.18 10.16 -12.21
CA LEU A 366 -5.44 10.95 -11.23
C LEU A 366 -5.48 12.41 -11.68
N GLU A 367 -6.09 13.27 -10.88
CA GLU A 367 -6.09 14.72 -11.10
C GLU A 367 -4.75 15.31 -10.66
N GLU A 368 -4.30 16.35 -11.35
CA GLU A 368 -3.17 17.17 -10.86
C GLU A 368 -3.68 17.98 -9.66
N ALA A 369 -2.88 18.02 -8.59
CA ALA A 369 -3.20 18.74 -7.37
C ALA A 369 -3.19 20.27 -7.59
#